data_0cfc2210ce7a72ba38b7e4cfb7fa7710
#
_entry.id   0cfc2210ce7a72ba38b7e4cfb7fa7710
#
_cell.length_a   1.000
_cell.length_b   1.000
_cell.length_c   1.000
_cell.angle_alpha   90.00
_cell.angle_beta   90.00
_cell.angle_gamma   90.00
#
_symmetry.space_group_name_H-M   'P 1'
#
loop_
_entity.id
_entity.type
_entity.pdbx_description
1 polymer ?
#
loop_
_entity_poly.entity_id
_entity_poly.type
_entity_poly.pdbx_seq_one_letter_code
_entity_poly.pdbx_strand_id
1 'polypeptide(L)'
;MLNINNITVQYGNKNPSIVNLSMDMKPGEIVSIVGESGSGKTTLIRSIMGLLPAGGKITNGDIVFNGKSLLSYSRDDWNKIRGTELSMIFQDCGAMINPIRKIGNQFIEYIRTHEKMSKEEASKKAINMLEQMMLSNPDNIMKSYPFQLSGGMRQRVGIAMAMTFSPKLLIADEPTSALDVTTQSQIIRNMLELREKFNTGIIMVTHNLAIAAYTSDKIIVMKDGKIVEQGSRDNIINNPKDEYTKELLNSVSNWEEKLYV
;
A
#
# COMPACT_ATOMS: atom_id res chain seq x y z
N MET A 1 13.55 -9.21 -2.41
CA MET A 1 12.50 -9.17 -1.37
C MET A 1 11.19 -9.79 -1.84
N LEU A 2 10.53 -9.23 -2.85
CA LEU A 2 9.32 -9.81 -3.48
C LEU A 2 9.64 -10.21 -4.92
N ASN A 3 9.26 -11.43 -5.31
CA ASN A 3 9.30 -11.90 -6.70
C ASN A 3 7.96 -12.52 -7.05
N ILE A 4 7.36 -12.06 -8.12
CA ILE A 4 6.14 -12.59 -8.71
C ILE A 4 6.50 -13.20 -10.05
N ASN A 5 6.21 -14.49 -10.21
CA ASN A 5 6.62 -15.27 -11.37
C ASN A 5 5.40 -15.79 -12.12
N ASN A 6 5.08 -15.20 -13.26
CA ASN A 6 4.04 -15.63 -14.21
C ASN A 6 2.70 -15.94 -13.58
N ILE A 7 2.24 -15.11 -12.61
CA ILE A 7 0.96 -15.36 -11.97
C ILE A 7 -0.21 -15.12 -12.92
N THR A 8 -1.19 -16.00 -12.83
CA THR A 8 -2.51 -15.85 -13.45
C THR A 8 -3.55 -15.96 -12.35
N VAL A 9 -4.46 -14.98 -12.27
CA VAL A 9 -5.51 -14.91 -11.24
C VAL A 9 -6.88 -14.94 -11.89
N GLN A 10 -7.74 -15.81 -11.40
CA GLN A 10 -9.09 -16.03 -11.96
C GLN A 10 -10.14 -16.06 -10.85
N TYR A 11 -11.34 -15.58 -11.16
CA TYR A 11 -12.50 -15.61 -10.27
C TYR A 11 -13.58 -16.53 -10.86
N GLY A 12 -13.78 -17.68 -10.21
CA GLY A 12 -14.71 -18.71 -10.71
C GLY A 12 -14.36 -19.15 -12.13
N ASN A 13 -15.34 -19.20 -13.03
CA ASN A 13 -15.16 -19.60 -14.44
C ASN A 13 -15.05 -18.38 -15.39
N LYS A 14 -14.78 -17.17 -14.87
CA LYS A 14 -14.62 -15.96 -15.69
C LYS A 14 -13.23 -15.92 -16.33
N ASN A 15 -13.05 -15.04 -17.30
CA ASN A 15 -11.73 -14.74 -17.85
C ASN A 15 -10.78 -14.29 -16.72
N PRO A 16 -9.51 -14.66 -16.81
CA PRO A 16 -8.52 -14.24 -15.81
C PRO A 16 -8.47 -12.72 -15.66
N SER A 17 -8.42 -12.27 -14.41
CA SER A 17 -8.25 -10.84 -14.07
C SER A 17 -6.79 -10.41 -14.08
N ILE A 18 -5.86 -11.36 -14.02
CA ILE A 18 -4.42 -11.18 -14.22
C ILE A 18 -3.93 -12.34 -15.07
N VAL A 19 -3.09 -12.04 -16.07
CA VAL A 19 -2.56 -13.03 -17.02
C VAL A 19 -1.04 -12.92 -17.12
N ASN A 20 -0.35 -14.00 -16.72
CA ASN A 20 1.11 -14.17 -16.88
C ASN A 20 1.93 -12.95 -16.37
N LEU A 21 1.56 -12.40 -15.21
CA LEU A 21 2.20 -11.23 -14.65
C LEU A 21 3.48 -11.62 -13.90
N SER A 22 4.58 -10.94 -14.22
CA SER A 22 5.86 -11.08 -13.52
C SER A 22 6.41 -9.73 -13.12
N MET A 23 6.85 -9.62 -11.87
CA MET A 23 7.57 -8.44 -11.34
C MET A 23 8.49 -8.83 -10.20
N ASP A 24 9.52 -8.02 -10.00
CA ASP A 24 10.44 -8.11 -8.87
C ASP A 24 10.52 -6.78 -8.11
N MET A 25 10.89 -6.87 -6.83
CA MET A 25 11.06 -5.72 -5.95
C MET A 25 12.19 -5.97 -4.96
N LYS A 26 13.07 -4.98 -4.78
CA LYS A 26 14.17 -4.98 -3.82
C LYS A 26 13.73 -4.46 -2.44
N PRO A 27 14.47 -4.76 -1.35
CA PRO A 27 14.23 -4.10 -0.06
C PRO A 27 14.34 -2.58 -0.19
N GLY A 28 13.46 -1.85 0.49
CA GLY A 28 13.45 -0.38 0.50
C GLY A 28 13.10 0.29 -0.84
N GLU A 29 12.77 -0.48 -1.89
CA GLU A 29 12.35 0.06 -3.19
C GLU A 29 10.89 0.53 -3.15
N ILE A 30 10.56 1.59 -3.87
CA ILE A 30 9.17 2.01 -4.12
C ILE A 30 8.80 1.63 -5.55
N VAL A 31 7.78 0.76 -5.67
CA VAL A 31 7.21 0.36 -6.95
C VAL A 31 5.80 0.90 -7.06
N SER A 32 5.55 1.82 -7.98
CA SER A 32 4.18 2.24 -8.28
C SER A 32 3.55 1.37 -9.36
N ILE A 33 2.31 0.97 -9.13
CA ILE A 33 1.47 0.25 -10.08
C ILE A 33 0.38 1.21 -10.55
N VAL A 34 0.43 1.57 -11.83
CA VAL A 34 -0.49 2.53 -12.44
C VAL A 34 -1.33 1.90 -13.54
N GLY A 35 -2.46 2.49 -13.87
CA GLY A 35 -3.38 2.04 -14.91
C GLY A 35 -4.83 2.40 -14.57
N GLU A 36 -5.74 2.24 -15.53
CA GLU A 36 -7.15 2.53 -15.36
C GLU A 36 -7.86 1.64 -14.34
N SER A 37 -9.08 2.04 -13.95
CA SER A 37 -9.95 1.19 -13.13
C SER A 37 -10.23 -0.13 -13.87
N GLY A 38 -10.15 -1.25 -13.16
CA GLY A 38 -10.34 -2.57 -13.77
C GLY A 38 -9.09 -3.20 -14.41
N SER A 39 -7.94 -2.52 -14.47
CA SER A 39 -6.71 -3.06 -15.05
C SER A 39 -6.06 -4.21 -14.25
N GLY A 40 -6.60 -4.58 -13.08
CA GLY A 40 -6.12 -5.70 -12.27
C GLY A 40 -5.26 -5.33 -11.06
N LYS A 41 -4.96 -4.03 -10.82
CA LYS A 41 -4.10 -3.56 -9.71
C LYS A 41 -4.54 -4.08 -8.34
N THR A 42 -5.80 -3.88 -8.00
CA THR A 42 -6.35 -4.36 -6.71
C THR A 42 -6.32 -5.88 -6.60
N THR A 43 -6.51 -6.61 -7.71
CA THR A 43 -6.35 -8.07 -7.74
C THR A 43 -4.91 -8.47 -7.45
N LEU A 44 -3.93 -7.76 -8.03
CA LEU A 44 -2.52 -8.01 -7.82
C LEU A 44 -2.12 -7.84 -6.34
N ILE A 45 -2.45 -6.69 -5.74
CA ILE A 45 -2.09 -6.45 -4.34
C ILE A 45 -2.81 -7.38 -3.37
N ARG A 46 -4.07 -7.75 -3.66
CA ARG A 46 -4.80 -8.78 -2.88
C ARG A 46 -4.18 -10.16 -3.03
N SER A 47 -3.63 -10.49 -4.20
CA SER A 47 -2.89 -11.75 -4.40
C SER A 47 -1.65 -11.80 -3.53
N ILE A 48 -0.87 -10.71 -3.47
CA ILE A 48 0.32 -10.60 -2.61
C ILE A 48 -0.06 -10.73 -1.13
N MET A 49 -1.19 -10.14 -0.73
CA MET A 49 -1.69 -10.22 0.65
C MET A 49 -2.37 -11.55 0.99
N GLY A 50 -2.60 -12.45 0.03
CA GLY A 50 -3.43 -13.65 0.23
C GLY A 50 -4.88 -13.32 0.63
N LEU A 51 -5.42 -12.20 0.12
CA LEU A 51 -6.76 -11.66 0.43
C LEU A 51 -7.67 -11.63 -0.81
N LEU A 52 -7.50 -12.58 -1.72
CA LEU A 52 -8.43 -12.71 -2.85
C LEU A 52 -9.84 -13.01 -2.31
N PRO A 53 -10.88 -12.30 -2.81
CA PRO A 53 -12.26 -12.59 -2.42
C PRO A 53 -12.69 -14.00 -2.82
N ALA A 54 -13.85 -14.43 -2.30
CA ALA A 54 -14.39 -15.76 -2.58
C ALA A 54 -14.45 -16.07 -4.08
N GLY A 55 -13.95 -17.26 -4.45
CA GLY A 55 -13.82 -17.69 -5.83
C GLY A 55 -12.57 -17.20 -6.56
N GLY A 56 -11.79 -16.28 -5.97
CA GLY A 56 -10.49 -15.85 -6.49
C GLY A 56 -9.39 -16.84 -6.16
N LYS A 57 -8.61 -17.23 -7.15
CA LYS A 57 -7.45 -18.13 -6.98
C LYS A 57 -6.32 -17.77 -7.95
N ILE A 58 -5.10 -18.00 -7.54
CA ILE A 58 -3.93 -18.02 -8.40
C ILE A 58 -3.92 -19.39 -9.07
N THR A 59 -4.08 -19.42 -10.40
CA THR A 59 -4.19 -20.66 -11.19
C THR A 59 -2.85 -21.08 -11.80
N ASN A 60 -1.90 -20.14 -11.89
CA ASN A 60 -0.56 -20.39 -12.41
C ASN A 60 0.44 -19.43 -11.75
N GLY A 61 1.71 -19.81 -11.70
CA GLY A 61 2.80 -19.00 -11.19
C GLY A 61 2.98 -19.06 -9.69
N ASP A 62 3.83 -18.18 -9.16
CA ASP A 62 4.14 -18.11 -7.72
C ASP A 62 4.43 -16.69 -7.27
N ILE A 63 4.21 -16.43 -5.98
CA ILE A 63 4.57 -15.18 -5.29
C ILE A 63 5.54 -15.53 -4.17
N VAL A 64 6.79 -15.12 -4.31
CA VAL A 64 7.85 -15.39 -3.35
C VAL A 64 8.18 -14.13 -2.56
N PHE A 65 8.02 -14.19 -1.25
CA PHE A 65 8.37 -13.10 -0.33
C PHE A 65 9.47 -13.56 0.62
N ASN A 66 10.60 -12.84 0.64
CA ASN A 66 11.79 -13.18 1.43
C ASN A 66 12.25 -14.64 1.24
N GLY A 67 12.20 -15.15 0.01
CA GLY A 67 12.64 -16.50 -0.34
C GLY A 67 11.63 -17.61 -0.04
N LYS A 68 10.41 -17.29 0.42
CA LYS A 68 9.35 -18.27 0.69
C LYS A 68 8.13 -18.00 -0.18
N SER A 69 7.57 -19.06 -0.77
CA SER A 69 6.32 -18.98 -1.53
C SER A 69 5.14 -18.67 -0.60
N LEU A 70 4.44 -17.57 -0.88
CA LEU A 70 3.23 -17.19 -0.16
C LEU A 70 2.05 -18.13 -0.44
N LEU A 71 2.08 -18.88 -1.55
CA LEU A 71 1.03 -19.83 -1.90
C LEU A 71 1.04 -21.06 -1.00
N SER A 72 2.17 -21.34 -0.34
CA SER A 72 2.32 -22.46 0.61
C SER A 72 1.95 -22.09 2.05
N TYR A 73 1.62 -20.81 2.33
CA TYR A 73 1.37 -20.35 3.68
C TYR A 73 0.06 -20.88 4.24
N SER A 74 0.14 -21.48 5.43
CA SER A 74 -1.01 -21.79 6.25
C SER A 74 -1.66 -20.52 6.82
N ARG A 75 -2.83 -20.68 7.43
CA ARG A 75 -3.49 -19.57 8.15
C ARG A 75 -2.60 -19.00 9.25
N ASP A 76 -1.87 -19.86 9.95
CA ASP A 76 -0.98 -19.42 11.04
C ASP A 76 0.25 -18.68 10.53
N ASP A 77 0.80 -19.05 9.35
CA ASP A 77 1.88 -18.32 8.71
C ASP A 77 1.42 -16.93 8.29
N TRP A 78 0.24 -16.82 7.69
CA TRP A 78 -0.37 -15.54 7.35
C TRP A 78 -0.60 -14.65 8.58
N ASN A 79 -1.08 -15.21 9.69
CA ASN A 79 -1.30 -14.45 10.93
C ASN A 79 0.01 -13.90 11.52
N LYS A 80 1.14 -14.58 11.29
CA LYS A 80 2.45 -14.12 11.76
C LYS A 80 3.01 -12.95 10.97
N ILE A 81 2.77 -12.93 9.64
CA ILE A 81 3.41 -11.93 8.77
C ILE A 81 2.53 -10.71 8.47
N ARG A 82 1.20 -10.89 8.41
CA ARG A 82 0.29 -9.76 8.17
C ARG A 82 0.29 -8.82 9.37
N GLY A 83 0.44 -7.53 9.11
CA GLY A 83 0.55 -6.48 10.11
C GLY A 83 1.94 -6.31 10.69
N THR A 84 2.86 -7.26 10.50
CA THR A 84 4.24 -7.23 11.02
C THR A 84 5.28 -7.10 9.92
N GLU A 85 5.42 -8.10 9.04
CA GLU A 85 6.36 -8.06 7.92
C GLU A 85 5.71 -7.53 6.63
N LEU A 86 4.44 -7.78 6.46
CA LEU A 86 3.63 -7.41 5.30
C LEU A 86 2.40 -6.64 5.78
N SER A 87 2.33 -5.34 5.48
CA SER A 87 1.22 -4.46 5.88
C SER A 87 0.53 -3.84 4.68
N MET A 88 -0.71 -3.40 4.88
CA MET A 88 -1.50 -2.77 3.83
C MET A 88 -2.23 -1.53 4.35
N ILE A 89 -2.18 -0.47 3.55
CA ILE A 89 -3.02 0.72 3.66
C ILE A 89 -4.10 0.61 2.60
N PHE A 90 -5.35 0.62 3.01
CA PHE A 90 -6.51 0.57 2.11
C PHE A 90 -6.87 1.97 1.61
N GLN A 91 -7.57 2.04 0.49
CA GLN A 91 -8.02 3.28 -0.14
C GLN A 91 -8.79 4.20 0.84
N ASP A 92 -9.61 3.64 1.70
CA ASP A 92 -10.29 4.35 2.79
C ASP A 92 -9.91 3.71 4.14
N CYS A 93 -8.79 4.18 4.71
CA CYS A 93 -8.39 3.76 6.06
C CYS A 93 -9.43 4.14 7.12
N GLY A 94 -10.22 5.20 6.89
CA GLY A 94 -11.27 5.63 7.79
C GLY A 94 -12.38 4.59 7.93
N ALA A 95 -12.73 3.91 6.83
CA ALA A 95 -13.72 2.84 6.84
C ALA A 95 -13.21 1.54 7.50
N MET A 96 -11.89 1.36 7.60
CA MET A 96 -11.29 0.18 8.23
C MET A 96 -11.22 0.30 9.76
N ILE A 97 -11.28 1.52 10.29
CA ILE A 97 -11.29 1.78 11.74
C ILE A 97 -12.73 1.70 12.24
N ASN A 98 -12.98 0.83 13.22
CA ASN A 98 -14.33 0.66 13.77
C ASN A 98 -14.87 1.98 14.36
N PRO A 99 -15.95 2.57 13.80
CA PRO A 99 -16.42 3.91 14.17
C PRO A 99 -16.96 4.02 15.59
N ILE A 100 -17.40 2.93 16.20
CA ILE A 100 -17.99 2.90 17.56
C ILE A 100 -16.96 2.62 18.66
N ARG A 101 -15.68 2.48 18.29
CA ARG A 101 -14.58 2.23 19.24
C ARG A 101 -13.58 3.37 19.21
N LYS A 102 -13.02 3.75 20.36
CA LYS A 102 -11.95 4.75 20.43
C LYS A 102 -10.69 4.26 19.70
N ILE A 103 -9.97 5.18 19.06
CA ILE A 103 -8.71 4.91 18.34
C ILE A 103 -7.73 4.14 19.22
N GLY A 104 -7.47 4.64 20.44
CA GLY A 104 -6.50 4.02 21.34
C GLY A 104 -6.84 2.58 21.71
N ASN A 105 -8.12 2.24 21.90
CA ASN A 105 -8.51 0.87 22.21
C ASN A 105 -8.18 -0.09 21.05
N GLN A 106 -8.43 0.34 19.82
CA GLN A 106 -8.18 -0.43 18.62
C GLN A 106 -6.68 -0.56 18.35
N PHE A 107 -5.93 0.53 18.51
CA PHE A 107 -4.49 0.53 18.27
C PHE A 107 -3.76 -0.33 19.31
N ILE A 108 -4.09 -0.21 20.59
CA ILE A 108 -3.52 -1.05 21.65
C ILE A 108 -3.85 -2.53 21.43
N GLU A 109 -5.08 -2.85 21.05
CA GLU A 109 -5.48 -4.23 20.72
C GLU A 109 -4.66 -4.78 19.54
N TYR A 110 -4.53 -4.00 18.45
CA TYR A 110 -3.72 -4.36 17.30
C TYR A 110 -2.27 -4.67 17.69
N ILE A 111 -1.64 -3.80 18.48
CA ILE A 111 -0.26 -4.00 18.94
C ILE A 111 -0.15 -5.28 19.77
N ARG A 112 -1.04 -5.48 20.73
CA ARG A 112 -1.01 -6.64 21.62
C ARG A 112 -1.42 -7.96 20.96
N THR A 113 -2.04 -7.91 19.79
CA THR A 113 -2.30 -9.10 18.98
C THR A 113 -1.00 -9.66 18.39
N HIS A 114 -0.03 -8.77 18.09
CA HIS A 114 1.23 -9.17 17.46
C HIS A 114 2.41 -9.26 18.43
N GLU A 115 2.40 -8.49 19.51
CA GLU A 115 3.45 -8.49 20.54
C GLU A 115 2.90 -8.67 21.94
N LYS A 116 3.54 -9.53 22.74
CA LYS A 116 3.22 -9.71 24.16
C LYS A 116 3.78 -8.52 24.95
N MET A 117 2.93 -7.58 25.31
CA MET A 117 3.29 -6.43 26.14
C MET A 117 2.10 -5.94 26.99
N SER A 118 2.38 -5.12 27.99
CA SER A 118 1.35 -4.48 28.82
C SER A 118 0.51 -3.49 28.00
N LYS A 119 -0.63 -3.10 28.53
CA LYS A 119 -1.47 -2.07 27.90
C LYS A 119 -0.78 -0.71 27.87
N GLU A 120 -0.01 -0.40 28.89
CA GLU A 120 0.76 0.83 29.06
C GLU A 120 1.88 0.92 28.01
N GLU A 121 2.64 -0.14 27.81
CA GLU A 121 3.68 -0.21 26.77
C GLU A 121 3.10 -0.10 25.37
N ALA A 122 2.00 -0.81 25.09
CA ALA A 122 1.30 -0.71 23.82
C ALA A 122 0.75 0.70 23.57
N SER A 123 0.24 1.37 24.62
CA SER A 123 -0.21 2.76 24.52
C SER A 123 0.92 3.70 24.18
N LYS A 124 2.08 3.58 24.84
CA LYS A 124 3.27 4.38 24.53
C LYS A 124 3.75 4.16 23.08
N LYS A 125 3.78 2.91 22.63
CA LYS A 125 4.15 2.55 21.24
C LYS A 125 3.18 3.18 20.23
N ALA A 126 1.87 3.14 20.49
CA ALA A 126 0.86 3.77 19.66
C ALA A 126 1.03 5.30 19.59
N ILE A 127 1.20 5.95 20.73
CA ILE A 127 1.42 7.41 20.82
C ILE A 127 2.65 7.82 20.01
N ASN A 128 3.78 7.14 20.18
CA ASN A 128 5.00 7.40 19.41
C ASN A 128 4.77 7.27 17.90
N MET A 129 4.01 6.28 17.43
CA MET A 129 3.70 6.14 16.00
C MET A 129 2.80 7.27 15.50
N LEU A 130 1.84 7.75 16.30
CA LEU A 130 1.02 8.92 15.95
C LEU A 130 1.87 10.19 15.85
N GLU A 131 2.85 10.37 16.73
CA GLU A 131 3.82 11.49 16.69
C GLU A 131 4.67 11.43 15.41
N GLN A 132 5.16 10.26 15.02
CA GLN A 132 5.92 10.07 13.78
C GLN A 132 5.09 10.39 12.52
N MET A 133 3.77 10.26 12.60
CA MET A 133 2.83 10.70 11.55
C MET A 133 2.46 12.20 11.66
N MET A 134 3.20 12.98 12.46
CA MET A 134 2.96 14.41 12.69
C MET A 134 1.51 14.73 13.11
N LEU A 135 0.89 13.83 13.85
CA LEU A 135 -0.41 14.04 14.44
C LEU A 135 -0.25 14.81 15.75
N SER A 136 -0.77 16.04 15.77
CA SER A 136 -0.76 16.87 16.98
C SER A 136 -1.65 16.27 18.06
N ASN A 137 -1.18 16.34 19.32
CA ASN A 137 -1.91 15.87 20.49
C ASN A 137 -2.36 14.39 20.42
N PRO A 138 -1.40 13.45 20.28
CA PRO A 138 -1.70 12.03 20.10
C PRO A 138 -2.48 11.42 21.28
N ASP A 139 -2.29 11.90 22.50
CA ASP A 139 -3.08 11.49 23.67
C ASP A 139 -4.59 11.75 23.50
N ASN A 140 -4.94 12.87 22.88
CA ASN A 140 -6.32 13.19 22.60
C ASN A 140 -6.88 12.31 21.47
N ILE A 141 -6.06 12.05 20.43
CA ILE A 141 -6.42 11.13 19.34
C ILE A 141 -6.70 9.73 19.91
N MET A 142 -5.87 9.24 20.82
CA MET A 142 -6.07 7.93 21.46
C MET A 142 -7.43 7.85 22.22
N LYS A 143 -7.94 8.99 22.73
CA LYS A 143 -9.22 9.07 23.44
C LYS A 143 -10.41 9.33 22.51
N SER A 144 -10.16 9.73 21.27
CA SER A 144 -11.16 10.09 20.28
C SER A 144 -11.76 8.87 19.56
N TYR A 145 -12.97 9.05 19.04
CA TYR A 145 -13.60 8.15 18.07
C TYR A 145 -13.21 8.56 16.64
N PRO A 146 -13.23 7.63 15.68
CA PRO A 146 -12.87 7.94 14.28
C PRO A 146 -13.65 9.11 13.68
N PHE A 147 -14.94 9.24 13.95
CA PHE A 147 -15.78 10.32 13.43
C PHE A 147 -15.43 11.71 13.97
N GLN A 148 -14.65 11.80 15.04
CA GLN A 148 -14.16 13.07 15.62
C GLN A 148 -12.88 13.57 14.94
N LEU A 149 -12.30 12.78 14.05
CA LEU A 149 -11.08 13.09 13.30
C LEU A 149 -11.40 13.52 11.87
N SER A 150 -10.61 14.44 11.31
CA SER A 150 -10.67 14.75 9.88
C SER A 150 -10.29 13.55 9.01
N GLY A 151 -10.61 13.59 7.70
CA GLY A 151 -10.23 12.54 6.78
C GLY A 151 -8.73 12.27 6.76
N GLY A 152 -7.91 13.33 6.66
CA GLY A 152 -6.46 13.22 6.70
C GLY A 152 -5.91 12.72 8.04
N MET A 153 -6.54 13.06 9.17
CA MET A 153 -6.15 12.49 10.47
C MET A 153 -6.45 10.99 10.54
N ARG A 154 -7.63 10.55 10.10
CA ARG A 154 -7.96 9.12 10.04
C ARG A 154 -6.99 8.35 9.16
N GLN A 155 -6.63 8.92 7.99
CA GLN A 155 -5.67 8.31 7.09
C GLN A 155 -4.30 8.15 7.76
N ARG A 156 -3.78 9.21 8.42
CA ARG A 156 -2.51 9.14 9.15
C ARG A 156 -2.55 8.14 10.31
N VAL A 157 -3.67 8.01 11.01
CA VAL A 157 -3.86 6.95 12.03
C VAL A 157 -3.75 5.56 11.39
N GLY A 158 -4.41 5.33 10.26
CA GLY A 158 -4.31 4.06 9.53
C GLY A 158 -2.87 3.74 9.08
N ILE A 159 -2.14 4.73 8.57
CA ILE A 159 -0.73 4.58 8.20
C ILE A 159 0.14 4.30 9.44
N ALA A 160 -0.08 5.03 10.56
CA ALA A 160 0.59 4.76 11.83
C ALA A 160 0.42 3.30 12.27
N MET A 161 -0.82 2.80 12.22
CA MET A 161 -1.10 1.39 12.53
C MET A 161 -0.35 0.45 11.59
N ALA A 162 -0.41 0.67 10.27
CA ALA A 162 0.25 -0.16 9.28
C ALA A 162 1.78 -0.20 9.43
N MET A 163 2.39 0.91 9.89
CA MET A 163 3.85 1.06 10.06
C MET A 163 4.37 0.68 11.45
N THR A 164 3.49 0.34 12.39
CA THR A 164 3.84 0.11 13.82
C THR A 164 4.94 -0.93 14.05
N PHE A 165 5.01 -1.93 13.20
CA PHE A 165 5.99 -3.02 13.29
C PHE A 165 7.11 -2.90 12.25
N SER A 166 7.27 -1.74 11.62
CA SER A 166 8.29 -1.49 10.60
C SER A 166 8.30 -2.59 9.52
N PRO A 167 7.20 -2.76 8.79
CA PRO A 167 7.04 -3.88 7.87
C PRO A 167 8.13 -3.85 6.79
N LYS A 168 8.54 -5.03 6.31
CA LYS A 168 9.47 -5.15 5.18
C LYS A 168 8.83 -4.71 3.88
N LEU A 169 7.51 -4.94 3.73
CA LEU A 169 6.72 -4.51 2.60
C LEU A 169 5.42 -3.86 3.06
N LEU A 170 5.20 -2.63 2.64
CA LEU A 170 3.94 -1.90 2.77
C LEU A 170 3.25 -1.84 1.40
N ILE A 171 2.01 -2.27 1.34
CA ILE A 171 1.16 -2.09 0.17
C ILE A 171 0.21 -0.92 0.45
N ALA A 172 0.21 0.08 -0.41
CA ALA A 172 -0.65 1.26 -0.30
C ALA A 172 -1.59 1.32 -1.52
N ASP A 173 -2.88 1.03 -1.27
CA ASP A 173 -3.93 1.09 -2.29
C ASP A 173 -4.55 2.48 -2.31
N GLU A 174 -4.17 3.31 -3.27
CA GLU A 174 -4.61 4.70 -3.42
C GLU A 174 -4.60 5.51 -2.12
N PRO A 175 -3.45 5.59 -1.41
CA PRO A 175 -3.41 6.06 -0.02
C PRO A 175 -3.82 7.52 0.19
N THR A 176 -4.03 8.27 -0.90
CA THR A 176 -4.33 9.71 -0.84
C THR A 176 -5.51 10.14 -1.70
N SER A 177 -6.24 9.24 -2.35
CA SER A 177 -7.27 9.54 -3.37
C SER A 177 -8.46 10.37 -2.85
N ALA A 178 -8.75 10.32 -1.54
CA ALA A 178 -9.90 11.01 -0.92
C ALA A 178 -9.50 12.32 -0.20
N LEU A 179 -8.31 12.86 -0.46
CA LEU A 179 -7.74 13.97 0.31
C LEU A 179 -7.43 15.17 -0.59
N ASP A 180 -7.42 16.37 0.01
CA ASP A 180 -6.94 17.59 -0.66
C ASP A 180 -5.44 17.53 -0.93
N VAL A 181 -4.97 18.33 -1.91
CA VAL A 181 -3.59 18.30 -2.42
C VAL A 181 -2.55 18.53 -1.31
N THR A 182 -2.83 19.44 -0.37
CA THR A 182 -1.90 19.75 0.72
C THR A 182 -1.75 18.56 1.67
N THR A 183 -2.86 17.93 2.03
CA THR A 183 -2.87 16.73 2.88
C THR A 183 -2.23 15.54 2.16
N GLN A 184 -2.47 15.36 0.84
CA GLN A 184 -1.80 14.35 0.02
C GLN A 184 -0.28 14.49 0.08
N SER A 185 0.23 15.69 -0.18
CA SER A 185 1.68 15.96 -0.18
C SER A 185 2.32 15.64 1.17
N GLN A 186 1.67 16.01 2.27
CA GLN A 186 2.15 15.71 3.62
C GLN A 186 2.20 14.19 3.89
N ILE A 187 1.15 13.45 3.51
CA ILE A 187 1.08 12.00 3.71
C ILE A 187 2.16 11.29 2.89
N ILE A 188 2.33 11.66 1.64
CA ILE A 188 3.38 11.10 0.79
C ILE A 188 4.76 11.35 1.41
N ARG A 189 5.05 12.58 1.84
CA ARG A 189 6.32 12.90 2.50
C ARG A 189 6.55 12.05 3.74
N ASN A 190 5.56 11.92 4.61
CA ASN A 190 5.65 11.08 5.81
C ASN A 190 5.90 9.61 5.45
N MET A 191 5.26 9.09 4.40
CA MET A 191 5.51 7.72 3.94
C MET A 191 6.96 7.54 3.43
N LEU A 192 7.51 8.52 2.70
CA LEU A 192 8.90 8.50 2.23
C LEU A 192 9.89 8.54 3.41
N GLU A 193 9.67 9.39 4.40
CA GLU A 193 10.48 9.47 5.62
C GLU A 193 10.47 8.14 6.40
N LEU A 194 9.30 7.53 6.57
CA LEU A 194 9.18 6.23 7.23
C LEU A 194 9.83 5.10 6.41
N ARG A 195 9.72 5.13 5.07
CA ARG A 195 10.42 4.20 4.17
C ARG A 195 11.93 4.25 4.40
N GLU A 196 12.51 5.44 4.41
CA GLU A 196 13.96 5.61 4.64
C GLU A 196 14.36 5.16 6.05
N LYS A 197 13.60 5.56 7.05
CA LYS A 197 13.88 5.24 8.45
C LYS A 197 13.88 3.74 8.73
N PHE A 198 12.94 2.99 8.13
CA PHE A 198 12.73 1.57 8.39
C PHE A 198 13.19 0.65 7.26
N ASN A 199 13.71 1.21 6.18
CA ASN A 199 14.05 0.46 4.95
C ASN A 199 12.87 -0.40 4.44
N THR A 200 11.65 0.12 4.56
CA THR A 200 10.41 -0.53 4.13
C THR A 200 10.26 -0.42 2.62
N GLY A 201 10.10 -1.54 1.91
CA GLY A 201 9.67 -1.49 0.52
C GLY A 201 8.20 -1.08 0.41
N ILE A 202 7.84 -0.28 -0.60
CA ILE A 202 6.45 0.19 -0.79
C ILE A 202 5.94 -0.20 -2.17
N ILE A 203 4.83 -0.93 -2.24
CA ILE A 203 4.02 -1.02 -3.45
C ILE A 203 2.92 0.02 -3.34
N MET A 204 2.92 1.00 -4.23
CA MET A 204 1.91 2.05 -4.28
C MET A 204 1.01 1.85 -5.50
N VAL A 205 -0.26 1.58 -5.28
CA VAL A 205 -1.27 1.60 -6.34
C VAL A 205 -1.84 3.00 -6.42
N THR A 206 -1.80 3.60 -7.60
CA THR A 206 -2.36 4.93 -7.85
C THR A 206 -2.79 5.08 -9.30
N HIS A 207 -3.81 5.88 -9.55
CA HIS A 207 -4.15 6.36 -10.88
C HIS A 207 -3.48 7.72 -11.19
N ASN A 208 -2.81 8.32 -10.21
CA ASN A 208 -2.11 9.60 -10.36
C ASN A 208 -0.64 9.38 -10.71
N LEU A 209 -0.31 9.54 -11.99
CA LEU A 209 1.06 9.41 -12.50
C LEU A 209 2.02 10.44 -11.91
N ALA A 210 1.55 11.64 -11.52
CA ALA A 210 2.41 12.63 -10.87
C ALA A 210 2.92 12.12 -9.51
N ILE A 211 2.06 11.47 -8.73
CA ILE A 211 2.47 10.83 -7.48
C ILE A 211 3.47 9.69 -7.76
N ALA A 212 3.19 8.83 -8.75
CA ALA A 212 4.10 7.77 -9.13
C ALA A 212 5.47 8.31 -9.60
N ALA A 213 5.48 9.37 -10.41
CA ALA A 213 6.69 10.02 -10.88
C ALA A 213 7.51 10.66 -9.75
N TYR A 214 6.84 11.20 -8.73
CA TYR A 214 7.51 11.82 -7.59
C TYR A 214 8.10 10.81 -6.60
N THR A 215 7.39 9.67 -6.37
CA THR A 215 7.71 8.77 -5.25
C THR A 215 8.50 7.56 -5.63
N SER A 216 8.42 7.09 -6.90
CA SER A 216 8.82 5.72 -7.23
C SER A 216 10.25 5.60 -7.72
N ASP A 217 10.86 4.47 -7.40
CA ASP A 217 12.09 4.00 -8.03
C ASP A 217 11.78 3.26 -9.35
N LYS A 218 10.65 2.50 -9.36
CA LYS A 218 10.18 1.71 -10.49
C LYS A 218 8.67 1.94 -10.71
N ILE A 219 8.25 2.01 -11.96
CA ILE A 219 6.83 2.12 -12.34
C ILE A 219 6.43 0.90 -13.18
N ILE A 220 5.26 0.38 -12.89
CA ILE A 220 4.61 -0.72 -13.61
C ILE A 220 3.28 -0.22 -14.13
N VAL A 221 3.08 -0.28 -15.45
CA VAL A 221 1.85 0.12 -16.12
C VAL A 221 1.03 -1.12 -16.43
N MET A 222 -0.20 -1.16 -15.93
CA MET A 222 -1.12 -2.28 -16.11
C MET A 222 -2.33 -1.89 -16.97
N LYS A 223 -2.66 -2.76 -17.92
CA LYS A 223 -3.88 -2.71 -18.74
C LYS A 223 -4.45 -4.11 -18.91
N ASP A 224 -5.76 -4.28 -18.77
CA ASP A 224 -6.48 -5.54 -19.03
C ASP A 224 -5.84 -6.79 -18.37
N GLY A 225 -5.42 -6.66 -17.12
CA GLY A 225 -4.82 -7.74 -16.34
C GLY A 225 -3.37 -8.09 -16.70
N LYS A 226 -2.70 -7.28 -17.50
CA LYS A 226 -1.32 -7.48 -17.93
C LYS A 226 -0.45 -6.28 -17.60
N ILE A 227 0.85 -6.52 -17.46
CA ILE A 227 1.85 -5.45 -17.51
C ILE A 227 2.09 -5.13 -18.99
N VAL A 228 1.81 -3.89 -19.39
CA VAL A 228 2.08 -3.39 -20.74
C VAL A 228 3.45 -2.74 -20.82
N GLU A 229 3.89 -2.10 -19.71
CA GLU A 229 5.23 -1.55 -19.61
C GLU A 229 5.71 -1.55 -18.15
N GLN A 230 7.02 -1.75 -17.93
CA GLN A 230 7.65 -1.60 -16.63
C GLN A 230 9.11 -1.17 -16.78
N GLY A 231 9.58 -0.35 -15.85
CA GLY A 231 10.94 0.16 -15.88
C GLY A 231 11.25 1.09 -14.72
N SER A 232 12.47 1.67 -14.73
CA SER A 232 12.78 2.76 -13.82
C SER A 232 11.80 3.93 -14.05
N ARG A 233 11.54 4.72 -13.01
CA ARG A 233 10.73 5.93 -13.11
C ARG A 233 11.13 6.78 -14.32
N ASP A 234 12.43 7.07 -14.46
CA ASP A 234 12.93 7.95 -15.51
C ASP A 234 12.67 7.38 -16.91
N ASN A 235 12.75 6.06 -17.09
CA ASN A 235 12.44 5.43 -18.37
C ASN A 235 10.96 5.53 -18.73
N ILE A 236 10.08 5.26 -17.77
CA ILE A 236 8.63 5.29 -18.01
C ILE A 236 8.14 6.72 -18.25
N ILE A 237 8.68 7.69 -17.52
CA ILE A 237 8.23 9.10 -17.63
C ILE A 237 8.81 9.77 -18.88
N ASN A 238 10.10 9.62 -19.15
CA ASN A 238 10.79 10.37 -20.20
C ASN A 238 10.87 9.64 -21.54
N ASN A 239 10.81 8.30 -21.54
CA ASN A 239 10.98 7.46 -22.73
C ASN A 239 9.97 6.31 -22.79
N PRO A 240 8.64 6.57 -22.66
CA PRO A 240 7.61 5.55 -22.72
C PRO A 240 7.59 4.88 -24.10
N LYS A 241 7.51 3.56 -24.11
CA LYS A 241 7.48 2.76 -25.35
C LYS A 241 6.09 2.36 -25.77
N ASP A 242 5.26 1.97 -24.79
CA ASP A 242 3.90 1.51 -25.01
C ASP A 242 2.96 2.69 -25.26
N GLU A 243 2.05 2.56 -26.25
CA GLU A 243 1.12 3.63 -26.62
C GLU A 243 0.16 3.99 -25.47
N TYR A 244 -0.29 3.01 -24.71
CA TYR A 244 -1.15 3.27 -23.55
C TYR A 244 -0.41 4.03 -22.44
N THR A 245 0.88 3.74 -22.24
CA THR A 245 1.72 4.52 -21.32
C THR A 245 1.82 5.99 -21.76
N LYS A 246 2.00 6.24 -23.06
CA LYS A 246 2.01 7.60 -23.64
C LYS A 246 0.67 8.31 -23.46
N GLU A 247 -0.44 7.61 -23.69
CA GLU A 247 -1.79 8.15 -23.49
C GLU A 247 -2.01 8.54 -22.02
N LEU A 248 -1.62 7.69 -21.07
CA LEU A 248 -1.71 7.97 -19.64
C LEU A 248 -0.88 9.21 -19.25
N LEU A 249 0.34 9.34 -19.76
CA LEU A 249 1.19 10.51 -19.51
C LEU A 249 0.61 11.78 -20.10
N ASN A 250 0.10 11.74 -21.32
CA ASN A 250 -0.52 12.89 -21.98
C ASN A 250 -1.82 13.35 -21.30
N SER A 251 -2.55 12.44 -20.64
CA SER A 251 -3.77 12.78 -19.89
C SER A 251 -3.48 13.59 -18.62
N VAL A 252 -2.26 13.54 -18.12
CA VAL A 252 -1.77 14.33 -16.98
C VAL A 252 -1.05 15.58 -17.54
N SER A 253 -1.77 16.43 -18.31
CA SER A 253 -1.22 17.71 -18.77
C SER A 253 -0.75 18.55 -17.57
N ASN A 254 0.51 19.00 -17.60
CA ASN A 254 1.18 19.84 -16.61
C ASN A 254 1.46 19.15 -15.25
N TRP A 255 1.93 17.89 -15.24
CA TRP A 255 2.35 17.22 -14.03
C TRP A 255 3.56 17.91 -13.35
N GLU A 256 4.45 18.56 -14.12
CA GLU A 256 5.60 19.32 -13.60
C GLU A 256 5.16 20.55 -12.78
N GLU A 257 4.14 21.27 -13.20
CA GLU A 257 3.63 22.44 -12.47
C GLU A 257 2.93 22.08 -11.15
N LYS A 258 2.40 20.86 -11.01
CA LYS A 258 1.67 20.41 -9.81
C LYS A 258 2.57 19.83 -8.72
N LEU A 259 3.86 19.58 -8.99
CA LEU A 259 4.82 19.04 -8.03
C LEU A 259 5.53 20.13 -7.20
N TYR A 260 5.44 21.40 -7.63
CA TYR A 260 6.16 22.51 -7.01
C TYR A 260 5.26 23.48 -6.23
N VAL A 261 4.04 23.10 -5.90
CA VAL A 261 3.14 23.92 -5.07
C VAL A 261 3.02 23.35 -3.66
#